data_df0089cbce5aa2844eaf20ddf067019b
#
_entry.id   df0089cbce5aa2844eaf20ddf067019b
#
_cell.length_a   1.000
_cell.length_b   1.000
_cell.length_c   1.000
_cell.angle_alpha   90.00
_cell.angle_beta   90.00
_cell.angle_gamma   90.00
#
_symmetry.space_group_name_H-M   'P 1'
#
loop_
_entity.id
_entity.type
_entity.pdbx_description
1 polymer ?
#
loop_
_entity_poly.entity_id
_entity_poly.type
_entity_poly.pdbx_seq_one_letter_code
_entity_poly.pdbx_strand_id
1 'polypeptide(L)'
;MRRRRWKHVLIGAFAGAAVLADAGAAAAQAAAATEQLAISTPPAGSAAWVEDHSYGQDLPDPATTAPAAAAEFFDRLSAAATDRLVAAYPLVVGNYDGAPLALRYRANRVALATERDHARARAADPKLDRDQRALAVSRANDVQSLLAPGRQILAFDPRGRGLLTEVWGDLGTADRIAVLVPGSDADLGHFDQAVEPLRSPAGMARALYEEEHRQSPGSRTAVVAWTGYVTPSGLGPDAVTARLADVGAPRLRRLLAGLKETTRPQAPPALFCHSYGSVVCGTAAPDIPRAATSPADTGGVTDMVVFGSPGMGVESRSELGGGVRVWAARNETDWIGNVPYLEVGGLGHGADPTSPDFGAERLSSAHSSGHNGYFATGTDSLYNFAAVALGRDQDVLRPTPEA
;
A
#
# COMPACT_ATOMS: atom_id res chain seq x y z
N MET A 1 4.41 -49.02 -46.63
CA MET A 1 5.41 -48.00 -46.20
C MET A 1 4.75 -46.70 -45.67
N ARG A 2 3.69 -46.76 -44.81
CA ARG A 2 3.02 -45.54 -44.31
C ARG A 2 2.93 -45.44 -42.78
N ARG A 3 3.47 -46.40 -42.00
CA ARG A 3 3.38 -46.41 -40.53
C ARG A 3 4.61 -45.84 -39.78
N ARG A 4 5.71 -45.44 -40.47
CA ARG A 4 6.93 -45.00 -39.79
C ARG A 4 7.06 -43.47 -39.63
N ARG A 5 6.24 -42.65 -40.32
CA ARG A 5 6.32 -41.20 -40.26
C ARG A 5 5.57 -40.54 -39.11
N TRP A 6 4.63 -41.24 -38.46
CA TRP A 6 3.82 -40.69 -37.38
C TRP A 6 4.51 -40.71 -36.00
N LYS A 7 5.49 -41.60 -35.80
CA LYS A 7 6.22 -41.67 -34.52
C LYS A 7 7.14 -40.49 -34.26
N HIS A 8 7.68 -39.88 -35.30
CA HIS A 8 8.60 -38.74 -35.15
C HIS A 8 7.85 -37.41 -34.95
N VAL A 9 6.63 -37.27 -35.39
CA VAL A 9 5.78 -36.06 -35.18
C VAL A 9 5.29 -36.00 -33.75
N LEU A 10 4.95 -37.13 -33.13
CA LEU A 10 4.49 -37.18 -31.73
C LEU A 10 5.64 -36.91 -30.73
N ILE A 11 6.86 -37.35 -31.01
CA ILE A 11 8.01 -37.10 -30.16
C ILE A 11 8.39 -35.61 -30.20
N GLY A 12 8.32 -34.95 -31.35
CA GLY A 12 8.59 -33.52 -31.50
C GLY A 12 7.57 -32.64 -30.77
N ALA A 13 6.28 -33.04 -30.75
CA ALA A 13 5.23 -32.32 -30.06
C ALA A 13 5.32 -32.43 -28.52
N PHE A 14 5.74 -33.59 -28.01
CA PHE A 14 5.96 -33.78 -26.57
C PHE A 14 7.22 -33.05 -26.06
N ALA A 15 8.30 -33.01 -26.84
CA ALA A 15 9.50 -32.27 -26.48
C ALA A 15 9.26 -30.76 -26.51
N GLY A 16 8.49 -30.23 -27.45
CA GLY A 16 8.10 -28.81 -27.50
C GLY A 16 7.19 -28.40 -26.34
N ALA A 17 6.23 -29.24 -25.95
CA ALA A 17 5.35 -28.99 -24.82
C ALA A 17 6.10 -29.03 -23.47
N ALA A 18 7.07 -29.95 -23.32
CA ALA A 18 7.89 -30.03 -22.11
C ALA A 18 8.81 -28.80 -21.96
N VAL A 19 9.44 -28.33 -23.05
CA VAL A 19 10.30 -27.12 -23.01
C VAL A 19 9.49 -25.85 -22.71
N LEU A 20 8.26 -25.74 -23.21
CA LEU A 20 7.37 -24.60 -22.91
C LEU A 20 6.85 -24.65 -21.46
N ALA A 21 6.57 -25.85 -20.93
CA ALA A 21 6.19 -26.03 -19.53
C ALA A 21 7.34 -25.70 -18.57
N ASP A 22 8.58 -26.12 -18.90
CA ASP A 22 9.77 -25.80 -18.09
C ASP A 22 10.10 -24.29 -18.11
N ALA A 23 9.96 -23.63 -19.27
CA ALA A 23 10.21 -22.20 -19.36
C ALA A 23 9.15 -21.38 -18.58
N GLY A 24 7.89 -21.80 -18.63
CA GLY A 24 6.82 -21.21 -17.85
C GLY A 24 7.00 -21.40 -16.34
N ALA A 25 7.41 -22.59 -15.91
CA ALA A 25 7.71 -22.90 -14.52
C ALA A 25 8.92 -22.09 -14.00
N ALA A 26 9.98 -21.97 -14.79
CA ALA A 26 11.15 -21.17 -14.43
C ALA A 26 10.83 -19.67 -14.31
N ALA A 27 10.00 -19.12 -15.21
CA ALA A 27 9.56 -17.74 -15.13
C ALA A 27 8.68 -17.48 -13.90
N ALA A 28 7.76 -18.39 -13.58
CA ALA A 28 6.92 -18.32 -12.39
C ALA A 28 7.74 -18.40 -11.10
N GLN A 29 8.74 -19.27 -11.06
CA GLN A 29 9.67 -19.38 -9.92
C GLN A 29 10.52 -18.12 -9.75
N ALA A 30 11.01 -17.51 -10.83
CA ALA A 30 11.76 -16.26 -10.77
C ALA A 30 10.90 -15.10 -10.29
N ALA A 31 9.63 -15.01 -10.73
CA ALA A 31 8.69 -14.02 -10.27
C ALA A 31 8.39 -14.18 -8.77
N ALA A 32 8.12 -15.42 -8.32
CA ALA A 32 7.90 -15.74 -6.91
C ALA A 32 9.12 -15.43 -6.04
N ALA A 33 10.33 -15.72 -6.51
CA ALA A 33 11.57 -15.38 -5.81
C ALA A 33 11.76 -13.87 -5.67
N THR A 34 11.45 -13.09 -6.73
CA THR A 34 11.54 -11.62 -6.69
C THR A 34 10.50 -11.01 -5.75
N GLU A 35 9.29 -11.56 -5.72
CA GLU A 35 8.25 -11.16 -4.77
C GLU A 35 8.66 -11.48 -3.33
N GLN A 36 9.22 -12.66 -3.09
CA GLN A 36 9.75 -13.05 -1.77
C GLN A 36 10.86 -12.10 -1.29
N LEU A 37 11.73 -11.62 -2.18
CA LEU A 37 12.70 -10.58 -1.84
C LEU A 37 12.02 -9.26 -1.44
N ALA A 38 10.97 -8.85 -2.13
CA ALA A 38 10.20 -7.65 -1.77
C ALA A 38 9.52 -7.79 -0.39
N ILE A 39 9.14 -9.01 0.01
CA ILE A 39 8.57 -9.30 1.33
C ILE A 39 9.64 -9.20 2.42
N SER A 40 10.80 -9.81 2.24
CA SER A 40 11.74 -10.15 3.31
C SER A 40 12.95 -9.22 3.45
N THR A 41 13.21 -8.35 2.45
CA THR A 41 14.43 -7.52 2.44
C THR A 41 14.13 -6.04 2.21
N PRO A 42 14.99 -5.12 2.70
CA PRO A 42 14.90 -3.71 2.37
C PRO A 42 15.04 -3.47 0.84
N PRO A 43 14.77 -2.24 0.35
CA PRO A 43 14.85 -1.90 -1.07
C PRO A 43 16.17 -2.29 -1.73
N ALA A 44 16.14 -2.54 -3.02
CA ALA A 44 17.37 -2.86 -3.77
C ALA A 44 18.41 -1.74 -3.63
N GLY A 45 19.69 -2.13 -3.51
CA GLY A 45 20.79 -1.21 -3.26
C GLY A 45 21.12 -0.99 -1.78
N SER A 46 20.31 -1.50 -0.84
CA SER A 46 20.56 -1.30 0.60
C SER A 46 21.86 -1.90 1.10
N ALA A 47 22.31 -3.04 0.57
CA ALA A 47 23.60 -3.62 0.95
C ALA A 47 24.77 -2.73 0.49
N ALA A 48 24.76 -2.30 -0.77
CA ALA A 48 25.79 -1.38 -1.29
C ALA A 48 25.76 -0.02 -0.58
N TRP A 49 24.58 0.46 -0.15
CA TRP A 49 24.45 1.66 0.68
C TRP A 49 25.19 1.50 2.01
N VAL A 50 25.01 0.39 2.74
CA VAL A 50 25.64 0.17 4.05
C VAL A 50 27.17 0.02 3.92
N GLU A 51 27.64 -0.53 2.81
CA GLU A 51 29.07 -0.74 2.52
C GLU A 51 29.78 0.52 1.97
N ASP A 52 29.05 1.60 1.65
CA ASP A 52 29.62 2.81 1.06
C ASP A 52 30.17 3.78 2.11
N HIS A 53 31.47 3.77 2.28
CA HIS A 53 32.21 4.68 3.17
C HIS A 53 32.69 5.98 2.49
N SER A 54 32.31 6.25 1.23
CA SER A 54 32.78 7.42 0.46
C SER A 54 32.23 8.76 0.95
N TYR A 55 31.29 8.74 1.89
CA TYR A 55 30.65 9.93 2.47
C TYR A 55 31.34 10.46 3.72
N GLY A 56 32.47 9.84 4.15
CA GLY A 56 33.21 10.25 5.34
C GLY A 56 32.55 9.92 6.68
N GLN A 57 31.45 9.19 6.63
CA GLN A 57 30.72 8.62 7.75
C GLN A 57 29.97 7.38 7.29
N ASP A 58 29.60 6.51 8.21
CA ASP A 58 28.78 5.36 7.93
C ASP A 58 27.37 5.79 7.53
N LEU A 59 26.84 5.20 6.47
CA LEU A 59 25.45 5.41 6.07
C LEU A 59 24.53 4.53 6.93
N PRO A 60 23.45 5.07 7.49
CA PRO A 60 22.58 4.33 8.40
C PRO A 60 21.85 3.20 7.66
N ASP A 61 21.78 2.02 8.29
CA ASP A 61 21.14 0.84 7.69
C ASP A 61 19.63 1.06 7.50
N PRO A 62 19.11 1.00 6.25
CA PRO A 62 17.68 1.19 5.97
C PRO A 62 16.76 0.17 6.64
N ALA A 63 17.28 -1.02 6.99
CA ALA A 63 16.49 -2.07 7.62
C ALA A 63 16.22 -1.80 9.11
N THR A 64 17.21 -1.24 9.80
CA THR A 64 17.20 -1.18 11.27
C THR A 64 17.16 0.23 11.84
N THR A 65 17.60 1.25 11.09
CA THR A 65 17.61 2.64 11.59
C THR A 65 16.20 3.18 11.80
N ALA A 66 15.92 3.67 13.00
CA ALA A 66 14.64 4.29 13.31
C ALA A 66 14.40 5.58 12.49
N PRO A 67 13.16 5.90 12.12
CA PRO A 67 12.84 7.09 11.32
C PRO A 67 13.36 8.40 11.92
N ALA A 68 13.34 8.58 13.24
CA ALA A 68 13.90 9.76 13.90
C ALA A 68 15.43 9.90 13.67
N ALA A 69 16.18 8.81 13.85
CA ALA A 69 17.62 8.81 13.57
C ALA A 69 17.94 9.02 12.09
N ALA A 70 17.06 8.51 11.19
CA ALA A 70 17.15 8.78 9.76
C ALA A 70 16.94 10.28 9.47
N ALA A 71 15.93 10.92 10.06
CA ALA A 71 15.67 12.35 9.89
C ALA A 71 16.90 13.17 10.33
N GLU A 72 17.44 12.90 11.52
CA GLU A 72 18.66 13.55 12.00
C GLU A 72 19.86 13.33 11.08
N PHE A 73 20.01 12.16 10.49
CA PHE A 73 21.09 11.90 9.53
C PHE A 73 20.95 12.78 8.28
N PHE A 74 19.76 12.78 7.66
CA PHE A 74 19.54 13.56 6.43
C PHE A 74 19.61 15.07 6.67
N ASP A 75 19.19 15.56 7.83
CA ASP A 75 19.24 16.98 8.18
C ASP A 75 20.69 17.51 8.32
N ARG A 76 21.65 16.63 8.64
CA ARG A 76 23.07 17.00 8.72
C ARG A 76 23.80 17.00 7.38
N LEU A 77 23.17 16.47 6.32
CA LEU A 77 23.81 16.35 5.01
C LEU A 77 23.80 17.68 4.25
N SER A 78 24.89 17.96 3.54
CA SER A 78 24.92 19.04 2.56
C SER A 78 24.06 18.71 1.34
N ALA A 79 23.62 19.73 0.60
CA ALA A 79 22.90 19.53 -0.67
C ALA A 79 23.69 18.66 -1.66
N ALA A 80 25.01 18.86 -1.75
CA ALA A 80 25.86 18.06 -2.62
C ALA A 80 25.94 16.58 -2.20
N ALA A 81 25.91 16.30 -0.89
CA ALA A 81 25.88 14.92 -0.39
C ALA A 81 24.52 14.25 -0.68
N THR A 82 23.41 14.96 -0.44
CA THR A 82 22.06 14.45 -0.77
C THR A 82 21.89 14.21 -2.27
N ASP A 83 22.44 15.07 -3.14
CA ASP A 83 22.40 14.88 -4.59
C ASP A 83 23.16 13.61 -5.02
N ARG A 84 24.33 13.37 -4.45
CA ARG A 84 25.09 12.13 -4.71
C ARG A 84 24.36 10.89 -4.22
N LEU A 85 23.73 10.95 -3.04
CA LEU A 85 22.94 9.83 -2.50
C LEU A 85 21.73 9.51 -3.40
N VAL A 86 20.99 10.52 -3.86
CA VAL A 86 19.87 10.33 -4.79
C VAL A 86 20.32 9.72 -6.11
N ALA A 87 21.47 10.13 -6.63
CA ALA A 87 22.01 9.59 -7.89
C ALA A 87 22.49 8.15 -7.74
N ALA A 88 23.16 7.81 -6.62
CA ALA A 88 23.73 6.49 -6.39
C ALA A 88 22.69 5.46 -5.87
N TYR A 89 21.78 5.88 -5.01
CA TYR A 89 20.87 5.00 -4.26
C TYR A 89 19.41 5.48 -4.29
N PRO A 90 18.81 5.74 -5.45
CA PRO A 90 17.48 6.34 -5.54
C PRO A 90 16.39 5.51 -4.85
N LEU A 91 16.44 4.17 -4.96
CA LEU A 91 15.48 3.29 -4.29
C LEU A 91 15.65 3.28 -2.76
N VAL A 92 16.87 3.41 -2.25
CA VAL A 92 17.10 3.48 -0.80
C VAL A 92 16.59 4.81 -0.26
N VAL A 93 17.03 5.93 -0.82
CA VAL A 93 16.64 7.27 -0.39
C VAL A 93 15.13 7.48 -0.51
N GLY A 94 14.53 7.05 -1.63
CA GLY A 94 13.10 7.19 -1.90
C GLY A 94 12.19 6.43 -0.94
N ASN A 95 12.68 5.31 -0.39
CA ASN A 95 11.95 4.47 0.56
C ASN A 95 12.40 4.67 2.03
N TYR A 96 13.27 5.63 2.29
CA TYR A 96 13.80 5.83 3.64
C TYR A 96 12.82 6.64 4.50
N ASP A 97 12.07 5.97 5.37
CA ASP A 97 11.16 6.65 6.29
C ASP A 97 11.95 7.54 7.26
N GLY A 98 11.55 8.80 7.38
CA GLY A 98 12.27 9.85 8.10
C GLY A 98 13.15 10.73 7.21
N ALA A 99 13.46 10.32 5.95
CA ALA A 99 14.11 11.23 5.02
C ALA A 99 13.17 12.37 4.59
N PRO A 100 13.69 13.60 4.34
CA PRO A 100 12.86 14.74 3.94
C PRO A 100 11.95 14.41 2.73
N LEU A 101 10.68 14.83 2.79
CA LEU A 101 9.67 14.51 1.76
C LEU A 101 10.13 14.88 0.35
N ALA A 102 10.66 16.09 0.16
CA ALA A 102 11.16 16.55 -1.13
C ALA A 102 12.30 15.67 -1.68
N LEU A 103 13.14 15.14 -0.78
CA LEU A 103 14.23 14.25 -1.14
C LEU A 103 13.68 12.89 -1.60
N ARG A 104 12.70 12.34 -0.88
CA ARG A 104 12.01 11.09 -1.24
C ARG A 104 11.33 11.20 -2.60
N TYR A 105 10.55 12.27 -2.84
CA TYR A 105 9.90 12.50 -4.13
C TYR A 105 10.89 12.57 -5.28
N ARG A 106 12.02 13.30 -5.08
CA ARG A 106 13.08 13.41 -6.09
C ARG A 106 13.73 12.06 -6.37
N ALA A 107 14.08 11.29 -5.35
CA ALA A 107 14.70 9.98 -5.47
C ALA A 107 13.77 8.98 -6.17
N ASN A 108 12.50 8.94 -5.79
CA ASN A 108 11.52 8.08 -6.44
C ASN A 108 11.27 8.46 -7.90
N ARG A 109 11.35 9.73 -8.26
CA ARG A 109 11.29 10.16 -9.66
C ARG A 109 12.46 9.60 -10.48
N VAL A 110 13.67 9.55 -9.92
CA VAL A 110 14.84 8.92 -10.55
C VAL A 110 14.64 7.41 -10.66
N ALA A 111 14.20 6.75 -9.59
CA ALA A 111 13.94 5.31 -9.58
C ALA A 111 12.86 4.91 -10.60
N LEU A 112 11.76 5.65 -10.68
CA LEU A 112 10.72 5.44 -11.68
C LEU A 112 11.22 5.61 -13.11
N ALA A 113 12.02 6.64 -13.39
CA ALA A 113 12.60 6.83 -14.72
C ALA A 113 13.50 5.66 -15.12
N THR A 114 14.33 5.17 -14.20
CA THR A 114 15.17 3.99 -14.39
C THR A 114 14.34 2.73 -14.66
N GLU A 115 13.30 2.48 -13.86
CA GLU A 115 12.42 1.32 -14.05
C GLU A 115 11.68 1.37 -15.39
N ARG A 116 11.13 2.55 -15.77
CA ARG A 116 10.50 2.75 -17.08
C ARG A 116 11.47 2.37 -18.22
N ASP A 117 12.71 2.82 -18.14
CA ASP A 117 13.68 2.59 -19.20
C ASP A 117 14.11 1.11 -19.23
N HIS A 118 14.23 0.45 -18.08
CA HIS A 118 14.40 -1.01 -17.98
C HIS A 118 13.22 -1.77 -18.62
N ALA A 119 11.98 -1.39 -18.29
CA ALA A 119 10.80 -2.02 -18.84
C ALA A 119 10.71 -1.83 -20.37
N ARG A 120 11.05 -0.65 -20.88
CA ARG A 120 11.13 -0.38 -22.33
C ARG A 120 12.22 -1.22 -23.01
N ALA A 121 13.40 -1.30 -22.42
CA ALA A 121 14.47 -2.13 -22.94
C ALA A 121 14.08 -3.61 -22.98
N ARG A 122 13.41 -4.08 -21.92
CA ARG A 122 12.86 -5.43 -21.87
C ARG A 122 11.79 -5.65 -22.96
N ALA A 123 10.87 -4.72 -23.16
CA ALA A 123 9.86 -4.80 -24.21
C ALA A 123 10.46 -4.89 -25.63
N ALA A 124 11.66 -4.35 -25.84
CA ALA A 124 12.40 -4.41 -27.10
C ALA A 124 13.24 -5.69 -27.29
N ASP A 125 13.35 -6.56 -26.26
CA ASP A 125 14.14 -7.79 -26.35
C ASP A 125 13.44 -8.77 -27.33
N PRO A 126 14.14 -9.17 -28.43
CA PRO A 126 13.57 -10.09 -29.40
C PRO A 126 13.38 -11.52 -28.88
N LYS A 127 13.98 -11.87 -27.75
CA LYS A 127 13.86 -13.19 -27.12
C LYS A 127 12.56 -13.36 -26.33
N LEU A 128 11.85 -12.28 -26.02
CA LEU A 128 10.57 -12.36 -25.31
C LEU A 128 9.46 -12.88 -26.24
N ASP A 129 8.63 -13.75 -25.70
CA ASP A 129 7.36 -14.11 -26.32
C ASP A 129 6.39 -12.91 -26.31
N ARG A 130 5.22 -13.11 -26.93
CA ARG A 130 4.19 -12.07 -27.05
C ARG A 130 3.69 -11.56 -25.70
N ASP A 131 3.44 -12.48 -24.77
CA ASP A 131 2.82 -12.16 -23.49
C ASP A 131 3.83 -11.48 -22.57
N GLN A 132 5.06 -11.96 -22.51
CA GLN A 132 6.16 -11.33 -21.78
C GLN A 132 6.43 -9.91 -22.28
N ARG A 133 6.37 -9.71 -23.61
CA ARG A 133 6.54 -8.37 -24.20
C ARG A 133 5.37 -7.46 -23.85
N ALA A 134 4.14 -7.96 -23.89
CA ALA A 134 2.94 -7.21 -23.50
C ALA A 134 3.02 -6.76 -22.04
N LEU A 135 3.44 -7.63 -21.13
CA LEU A 135 3.68 -7.29 -19.71
C LEU A 135 4.75 -6.21 -19.55
N ALA A 136 5.86 -6.30 -20.30
CA ALA A 136 6.91 -5.28 -20.24
C ALA A 136 6.44 -3.92 -20.78
N VAL A 137 5.62 -3.91 -21.83
CA VAL A 137 4.98 -2.68 -22.37
C VAL A 137 4.01 -2.10 -21.34
N SER A 138 3.14 -2.92 -20.75
CA SER A 138 2.22 -2.47 -19.70
C SER A 138 2.98 -1.84 -18.54
N ARG A 139 3.99 -2.53 -18.03
CA ARG A 139 4.86 -2.04 -16.95
C ARG A 139 5.48 -0.67 -17.29
N ALA A 140 6.01 -0.52 -18.50
CA ALA A 140 6.58 0.75 -18.95
C ALA A 140 5.55 1.88 -18.99
N ASN A 141 4.32 1.59 -19.40
CA ASN A 141 3.22 2.54 -19.44
C ASN A 141 2.75 2.93 -18.03
N ASP A 142 2.59 1.96 -17.14
CA ASP A 142 2.20 2.18 -15.75
C ASP A 142 3.22 3.10 -15.05
N VAL A 143 4.50 2.79 -15.16
CA VAL A 143 5.58 3.62 -14.61
C VAL A 143 5.66 4.99 -15.27
N GLN A 144 5.42 5.08 -16.60
CA GLN A 144 5.37 6.36 -17.30
C GLN A 144 4.24 7.25 -16.79
N SER A 145 3.08 6.68 -16.46
CA SER A 145 1.96 7.45 -15.89
C SER A 145 2.30 8.07 -14.54
N LEU A 146 3.08 7.36 -13.71
CA LEU A 146 3.54 7.84 -12.40
C LEU A 146 4.55 8.98 -12.49
N LEU A 147 5.20 9.17 -13.64
CA LEU A 147 6.12 10.27 -13.92
C LEU A 147 5.42 11.56 -14.39
N ALA A 148 4.09 11.54 -14.53
CA ALA A 148 3.33 12.72 -14.93
C ALA A 148 3.58 13.91 -13.98
N PRO A 149 3.51 15.15 -14.48
CA PRO A 149 3.66 16.34 -13.65
C PRO A 149 2.63 16.38 -12.50
N GLY A 150 3.07 16.79 -11.32
CA GLY A 150 2.22 16.94 -10.14
C GLY A 150 2.03 15.66 -9.31
N ARG A 151 2.43 14.49 -9.80
CA ARG A 151 2.38 13.26 -9.00
C ARG A 151 3.49 13.24 -7.93
N GLN A 152 3.12 12.89 -6.71
CA GLN A 152 3.99 12.89 -5.53
C GLN A 152 4.19 11.44 -5.04
N ILE A 153 5.21 10.77 -5.56
CA ILE A 153 5.51 9.37 -5.22
C ILE A 153 6.43 9.34 -4.00
N LEU A 154 5.87 8.99 -2.85
CA LEU A 154 6.55 8.97 -1.56
C LEU A 154 7.42 7.72 -1.37
N ALA A 155 7.03 6.58 -1.94
CA ALA A 155 7.80 5.34 -1.92
C ALA A 155 7.58 4.55 -3.22
N PHE A 156 8.60 3.82 -3.66
CA PHE A 156 8.54 2.98 -4.85
C PHE A 156 9.53 1.82 -4.73
N ASP A 157 9.06 0.59 -4.88
CA ASP A 157 9.90 -0.61 -5.00
C ASP A 157 9.46 -1.40 -6.23
N PRO A 158 10.30 -1.52 -7.27
CA PRO A 158 9.94 -2.20 -8.51
C PRO A 158 9.91 -3.73 -8.41
N ARG A 159 10.37 -4.32 -7.31
CA ARG A 159 10.49 -5.78 -7.18
C ARG A 159 9.11 -6.46 -7.14
N GLY A 160 9.05 -7.67 -7.72
CA GLY A 160 7.80 -8.42 -7.82
C GLY A 160 6.73 -7.64 -8.59
N ARG A 161 5.53 -7.60 -8.07
CA ARG A 161 4.40 -6.84 -8.64
C ARG A 161 4.53 -5.33 -8.44
N GLY A 162 5.48 -4.88 -7.63
CA GLY A 162 5.76 -3.48 -7.31
C GLY A 162 4.97 -2.95 -6.12
N LEU A 163 5.67 -2.18 -5.26
CA LEU A 163 5.09 -1.47 -4.13
C LEU A 163 5.13 0.03 -4.42
N LEU A 164 4.09 0.75 -3.99
CA LEU A 164 3.95 2.16 -4.31
C LEU A 164 3.25 2.92 -3.19
N THR A 165 3.67 4.17 -2.98
CA THR A 165 2.97 5.12 -2.10
C THR A 165 2.89 6.46 -2.81
N GLU A 166 1.69 6.98 -2.97
CA GLU A 166 1.43 8.29 -3.58
C GLU A 166 0.65 9.19 -2.65
N VAL A 167 0.83 10.49 -2.80
CA VAL A 167 0.22 11.52 -1.96
C VAL A 167 -0.64 12.46 -2.78
N TRP A 168 -1.85 12.72 -2.31
CA TRP A 168 -2.74 13.81 -2.74
C TRP A 168 -2.70 14.91 -1.69
N GLY A 169 -2.56 16.16 -2.12
CA GLY A 169 -2.31 17.29 -1.22
C GLY A 169 -0.84 17.50 -0.93
N ASP A 170 -0.53 18.31 0.07
CA ASP A 170 0.85 18.61 0.48
C ASP A 170 1.09 18.13 1.91
N LEU A 171 1.81 17.02 2.06
CA LEU A 171 2.18 16.47 3.37
C LEU A 171 2.98 17.44 4.23
N GLY A 172 3.76 18.34 3.63
CA GLY A 172 4.61 19.29 4.36
C GLY A 172 3.81 20.36 5.08
N THR A 173 2.59 20.66 4.60
CA THR A 173 1.73 21.73 5.14
C THR A 173 0.37 21.24 5.61
N ALA A 174 0.07 19.95 5.49
CA ALA A 174 -1.22 19.39 5.86
C ALA A 174 -1.48 19.48 7.36
N ASP A 175 -2.68 19.95 7.73
CA ASP A 175 -3.19 19.93 9.10
C ASP A 175 -3.77 18.56 9.48
N ARG A 176 -4.24 17.81 8.50
CA ARG A 176 -4.82 16.47 8.62
C ARG A 176 -4.26 15.53 7.58
N ILE A 177 -3.95 14.31 7.98
CA ILE A 177 -3.40 13.27 7.11
C ILE A 177 -4.28 12.03 7.20
N ALA A 178 -4.72 11.53 6.06
CA ALA A 178 -5.38 10.24 5.92
C ALA A 178 -4.42 9.25 5.25
N VAL A 179 -4.33 8.01 5.75
CA VAL A 179 -3.53 6.94 5.14
C VAL A 179 -4.48 5.81 4.73
N LEU A 180 -4.60 5.58 3.43
CA LEU A 180 -5.39 4.50 2.84
C LEU A 180 -4.52 3.25 2.71
N VAL A 181 -4.95 2.16 3.36
CA VAL A 181 -4.33 0.83 3.31
C VAL A 181 -5.23 -0.11 2.50
N PRO A 182 -4.87 -0.43 1.25
CA PRO A 182 -5.71 -1.25 0.37
C PRO A 182 -5.67 -2.73 0.72
N GLY A 183 -6.62 -3.48 0.17
CA GLY A 183 -6.69 -4.93 0.26
C GLY A 183 -5.93 -5.67 -0.84
N SER A 184 -6.49 -6.82 -1.26
CA SER A 184 -5.93 -7.68 -2.32
C SER A 184 -5.82 -6.96 -3.66
N ASP A 185 -4.93 -7.48 -4.52
CA ASP A 185 -4.71 -7.01 -5.91
C ASP A 185 -4.28 -5.54 -6.04
N ALA A 186 -3.76 -4.94 -4.97
CA ALA A 186 -3.20 -3.60 -5.01
C ALA A 186 -1.68 -3.66 -5.24
N ASP A 187 -1.27 -3.55 -6.48
CA ASP A 187 0.12 -3.54 -6.93
C ASP A 187 0.35 -2.43 -7.96
N LEU A 188 1.55 -2.32 -8.53
CA LEU A 188 1.87 -1.26 -9.48
C LEU A 188 0.94 -1.25 -10.70
N GLY A 189 0.57 -2.41 -11.25
CA GLY A 189 -0.31 -2.52 -12.42
C GLY A 189 -1.77 -2.19 -12.12
N HIS A 190 -2.16 -2.23 -10.83
CA HIS A 190 -3.53 -1.96 -10.39
C HIS A 190 -3.64 -0.71 -9.48
N PHE A 191 -2.54 0.04 -9.35
CA PHE A 191 -2.49 1.18 -8.44
C PHE A 191 -3.34 2.36 -8.90
N ASP A 192 -3.39 2.64 -10.20
CA ASP A 192 -4.15 3.76 -10.78
C ASP A 192 -4.88 3.30 -12.04
N GLN A 193 -6.13 2.91 -11.90
CA GLN A 193 -6.95 2.38 -13.00
C GLN A 193 -7.94 3.42 -13.51
N ALA A 194 -7.84 3.74 -14.81
CA ALA A 194 -8.72 4.73 -15.44
C ALA A 194 -10.16 4.20 -15.65
N VAL A 195 -10.34 2.89 -15.88
CA VAL A 195 -11.66 2.30 -16.20
C VAL A 195 -12.50 2.09 -14.95
N GLU A 196 -11.89 1.61 -13.87
CA GLU A 196 -12.57 1.34 -12.59
C GLU A 196 -11.77 2.01 -11.45
N PRO A 197 -11.75 3.35 -11.38
CA PRO A 197 -10.84 4.08 -10.49
C PRO A 197 -11.05 3.72 -9.02
N LEU A 198 -12.27 3.42 -8.59
CA LEU A 198 -12.57 3.08 -7.19
C LEU A 198 -12.12 1.67 -6.78
N ARG A 199 -11.60 0.87 -7.71
CA ARG A 199 -10.90 -0.40 -7.40
C ARG A 199 -9.40 -0.21 -7.16
N SER A 200 -8.89 0.98 -7.43
CA SER A 200 -7.46 1.29 -7.33
C SER A 200 -7.17 2.17 -6.11
N PRO A 201 -6.03 1.97 -5.44
CA PRO A 201 -5.62 2.81 -4.30
C PRO A 201 -5.57 4.30 -4.65
N ALA A 202 -5.08 4.64 -5.84
CA ALA A 202 -5.01 6.02 -6.33
C ALA A 202 -6.40 6.65 -6.48
N GLY A 203 -7.34 5.93 -7.06
CA GLY A 203 -8.70 6.44 -7.27
C GLY A 203 -9.47 6.61 -5.95
N MET A 204 -9.33 5.66 -5.02
CA MET A 204 -9.92 5.78 -3.67
C MET A 204 -9.36 7.00 -2.92
N ALA A 205 -8.03 7.17 -2.93
CA ALA A 205 -7.39 8.30 -2.25
C ALA A 205 -7.77 9.65 -2.89
N ARG A 206 -7.86 9.70 -4.20
CA ARG A 206 -8.34 10.89 -4.93
C ARG A 206 -9.77 11.25 -4.53
N ALA A 207 -10.67 10.27 -4.52
CA ALA A 207 -12.06 10.49 -4.14
C ALA A 207 -12.19 10.99 -2.70
N LEU A 208 -11.40 10.44 -1.76
CA LEU A 208 -11.36 10.93 -0.39
C LEU A 208 -10.87 12.39 -0.32
N TYR A 209 -9.74 12.68 -0.96
CA TYR A 209 -9.16 14.02 -0.99
C TYR A 209 -10.12 15.07 -1.57
N GLU A 210 -10.80 14.74 -2.67
CA GLU A 210 -11.80 15.61 -3.30
C GLU A 210 -13.01 15.84 -2.39
N GLU A 211 -13.46 14.79 -1.69
CA GLU A 211 -14.59 14.89 -0.76
C GLU A 211 -14.23 15.69 0.50
N GLU A 212 -13.02 15.55 1.05
CA GLU A 212 -12.52 16.39 2.15
C GLU A 212 -12.60 17.87 1.78
N HIS A 213 -12.16 18.25 0.57
CA HIS A 213 -12.21 19.63 0.09
C HIS A 213 -13.64 20.09 -0.22
N ARG A 214 -14.51 19.20 -0.66
CA ARG A 214 -15.93 19.51 -0.86
C ARG A 214 -16.63 19.81 0.46
N GLN A 215 -16.33 19.04 1.52
CA GLN A 215 -16.92 19.25 2.86
C GLN A 215 -16.29 20.42 3.60
N SER A 216 -15.01 20.69 3.39
CA SER A 216 -14.26 21.75 4.06
C SER A 216 -13.35 22.49 3.08
N PRO A 217 -13.90 23.40 2.26
CA PRO A 217 -13.11 24.20 1.34
C PRO A 217 -12.05 25.01 2.09
N GLY A 218 -10.80 24.92 1.62
CA GLY A 218 -9.66 25.60 2.24
C GLY A 218 -8.99 24.82 3.39
N SER A 219 -9.45 23.64 3.74
CA SER A 219 -8.73 22.75 4.66
C SER A 219 -7.43 22.28 4.01
N ARG A 220 -6.36 22.20 4.82
CA ARG A 220 -5.07 21.67 4.38
C ARG A 220 -5.02 20.20 4.76
N THR A 221 -5.40 19.33 3.83
CA THR A 221 -5.39 17.88 4.04
C THR A 221 -4.42 17.20 3.08
N ALA A 222 -3.97 16.02 3.44
CA ALA A 222 -3.23 15.13 2.56
C ALA A 222 -3.73 13.69 2.72
N VAL A 223 -3.88 12.99 1.60
CA VAL A 223 -4.27 11.58 1.56
C VAL A 223 -3.12 10.78 0.97
N VAL A 224 -2.67 9.77 1.70
CA VAL A 224 -1.59 8.85 1.33
C VAL A 224 -2.20 7.53 0.89
N ALA A 225 -2.14 7.19 -0.40
CA ALA A 225 -2.43 5.83 -0.86
C ALA A 225 -1.19 4.97 -0.65
N TRP A 226 -1.25 4.05 0.31
CA TRP A 226 -0.11 3.26 0.75
C TRP A 226 -0.25 1.79 0.35
N THR A 227 0.47 1.38 -0.68
CA THR A 227 0.70 -0.02 -1.03
C THR A 227 2.15 -0.40 -0.70
N GLY A 228 2.52 -0.27 0.58
CA GLY A 228 3.87 -0.53 1.09
C GLY A 228 4.10 -1.99 1.50
N TYR A 229 3.20 -2.90 1.17
CA TYR A 229 3.32 -4.34 1.42
C TYR A 229 2.88 -5.13 0.19
N VAL A 230 3.34 -6.39 0.09
CA VAL A 230 2.86 -7.29 -0.96
C VAL A 230 1.44 -7.73 -0.60
N THR A 231 0.47 -7.34 -1.42
CA THR A 231 -0.93 -7.65 -1.19
C THR A 231 -1.28 -9.08 -1.66
N PRO A 232 -2.27 -9.75 -1.07
CA PRO A 232 -2.77 -11.01 -1.62
C PRO A 232 -3.20 -10.88 -3.08
N SER A 233 -3.06 -11.94 -3.87
CA SER A 233 -3.61 -12.03 -5.21
C SER A 233 -4.97 -12.71 -5.16
N GLY A 234 -6.02 -11.98 -5.48
CA GLY A 234 -7.41 -12.47 -5.42
C GLY A 234 -7.78 -13.01 -4.04
N LEU A 235 -8.54 -14.13 -4.04
CA LEU A 235 -8.97 -14.85 -2.83
C LEU A 235 -8.13 -16.11 -2.56
N GLY A 236 -6.86 -16.09 -2.96
CA GLY A 236 -5.91 -17.20 -2.75
C GLY A 236 -5.53 -17.43 -1.27
N PRO A 237 -4.62 -18.39 -1.01
CA PRO A 237 -4.22 -18.75 0.37
C PRO A 237 -3.71 -17.56 1.19
N ASP A 238 -3.07 -16.59 0.58
CA ASP A 238 -2.58 -15.39 1.26
C ASP A 238 -3.71 -14.46 1.73
N ALA A 239 -4.88 -14.52 1.07
CA ALA A 239 -6.03 -13.72 1.47
C ALA A 239 -6.76 -14.27 2.71
N VAL A 240 -6.53 -15.53 3.08
CA VAL A 240 -7.16 -16.18 4.24
C VAL A 240 -6.19 -16.37 5.42
N THR A 241 -4.94 -15.89 5.31
CA THR A 241 -3.93 -15.95 6.38
C THR A 241 -3.40 -14.56 6.70
N ALA A 242 -2.85 -14.36 7.90
CA ALA A 242 -2.22 -13.10 8.30
C ALA A 242 -0.78 -12.92 7.73
N ARG A 243 -0.22 -13.91 7.03
CA ARG A 243 1.19 -13.94 6.61
C ARG A 243 1.70 -12.63 5.97
N LEU A 244 0.93 -12.07 5.05
CA LEU A 244 1.32 -10.82 4.39
C LEU A 244 1.03 -9.59 5.25
N ALA A 245 0.03 -9.66 6.13
CA ALA A 245 -0.26 -8.63 7.12
C ALA A 245 0.85 -8.53 8.18
N ASP A 246 1.41 -9.65 8.63
CA ASP A 246 2.52 -9.71 9.59
C ASP A 246 3.77 -8.99 9.07
N VAL A 247 4.01 -9.01 7.76
CA VAL A 247 5.09 -8.26 7.12
C VAL A 247 4.69 -6.82 6.82
N GLY A 248 3.42 -6.58 6.48
CA GLY A 248 2.88 -5.26 6.17
C GLY A 248 2.80 -4.34 7.40
N ALA A 249 2.40 -4.89 8.54
CA ALA A 249 2.18 -4.14 9.77
C ALA A 249 3.43 -3.37 10.27
N PRO A 250 4.62 -3.96 10.37
CA PRO A 250 5.84 -3.23 10.71
C PRO A 250 6.15 -2.09 9.71
N ARG A 251 5.87 -2.29 8.43
CA ARG A 251 6.10 -1.26 7.40
C ARG A 251 5.11 -0.10 7.54
N LEU A 252 3.83 -0.40 7.86
CA LEU A 252 2.84 0.64 8.14
C LEU A 252 3.24 1.47 9.36
N ARG A 253 3.66 0.82 10.45
CA ARG A 253 4.16 1.53 11.65
C ARG A 253 5.38 2.39 11.34
N ARG A 254 6.28 1.90 10.49
CA ARG A 254 7.47 2.65 10.08
C ARG A 254 7.10 3.87 9.22
N LEU A 255 6.13 3.75 8.30
CA LEU A 255 5.57 4.89 7.57
C LEU A 255 5.01 5.95 8.54
N LEU A 256 4.17 5.54 9.50
CA LEU A 256 3.57 6.45 10.48
C LEU A 256 4.63 7.17 11.32
N ALA A 257 5.67 6.43 11.77
CA ALA A 257 6.80 7.03 12.46
C ALA A 257 7.58 8.00 11.55
N GLY A 258 7.76 7.69 10.28
CA GLY A 258 8.40 8.59 9.32
C GLY A 258 7.59 9.86 9.04
N LEU A 259 6.26 9.74 8.95
CA LEU A 259 5.37 10.90 8.83
C LEU A 259 5.48 11.80 10.07
N LYS A 260 5.51 11.23 11.27
CA LYS A 260 5.73 12.01 12.51
C LYS A 260 6.99 12.88 12.46
N GLU A 261 8.09 12.36 11.93
CA GLU A 261 9.36 13.09 11.84
C GLU A 261 9.36 14.16 10.73
N THR A 262 8.62 13.93 9.64
CA THR A 262 8.73 14.75 8.42
C THR A 262 7.54 15.67 8.17
N THR A 263 6.49 15.58 9.00
CA THR A 263 5.26 16.40 8.89
C THR A 263 4.93 17.05 10.22
N ARG A 264 3.99 18.00 10.22
CA ARG A 264 3.55 18.72 11.44
C ARG A 264 2.02 18.91 11.40
N PRO A 265 1.24 17.83 11.32
CA PRO A 265 -0.22 17.94 11.33
C PRO A 265 -0.75 18.40 12.68
N GLN A 266 -1.96 18.92 12.73
CA GLN A 266 -2.64 19.34 13.95
C GLN A 266 -3.19 18.16 14.77
N ALA A 267 -3.29 16.98 14.16
CA ALA A 267 -3.70 15.74 14.79
C ALA A 267 -2.97 14.55 14.17
N PRO A 268 -2.84 13.41 14.90
CA PRO A 268 -2.31 12.19 14.35
C PRO A 268 -3.07 11.74 13.09
N PRO A 269 -2.41 11.00 12.17
CA PRO A 269 -3.06 10.47 10.98
C PRO A 269 -4.25 9.58 11.31
N ALA A 270 -5.27 9.57 10.43
CA ALA A 270 -6.34 8.58 10.41
C ALA A 270 -6.03 7.48 9.40
N LEU A 271 -6.31 6.21 9.75
CA LEU A 271 -6.16 5.06 8.86
C LEU A 271 -7.48 4.69 8.20
N PHE A 272 -7.44 4.37 6.91
CA PHE A 272 -8.57 3.88 6.12
C PHE A 272 -8.21 2.53 5.52
N CYS A 273 -8.72 1.46 6.11
CA CYS A 273 -8.26 0.10 5.89
C CYS A 273 -9.33 -0.71 5.13
N HIS A 274 -9.07 -0.95 3.84
CA HIS A 274 -9.98 -1.67 2.95
C HIS A 274 -9.69 -3.16 2.91
N SER A 275 -10.72 -3.99 3.01
CA SER A 275 -10.61 -5.43 2.76
C SER A 275 -9.47 -6.06 3.58
N TYR A 276 -8.55 -6.80 2.98
CA TYR A 276 -7.36 -7.35 3.64
C TYR A 276 -6.47 -6.28 4.31
N GLY A 277 -6.54 -5.03 3.87
CA GLY A 277 -5.90 -3.89 4.57
C GLY A 277 -6.35 -3.74 6.02
N SER A 278 -7.57 -4.19 6.36
CA SER A 278 -8.06 -4.23 7.74
C SER A 278 -7.25 -5.21 8.60
N VAL A 279 -6.79 -6.32 8.03
CA VAL A 279 -5.93 -7.29 8.72
C VAL A 279 -4.57 -6.66 8.99
N VAL A 280 -3.99 -5.94 8.01
CA VAL A 280 -2.73 -5.20 8.19
C VAL A 280 -2.85 -4.15 9.30
N CYS A 281 -3.94 -3.38 9.29
CA CYS A 281 -4.20 -2.35 10.30
C CYS A 281 -4.41 -2.97 11.69
N GLY A 282 -5.16 -4.07 11.79
CA GLY A 282 -5.39 -4.79 13.04
C GLY A 282 -4.09 -5.36 13.61
N THR A 283 -3.27 -6.00 12.77
CA THR A 283 -1.94 -6.51 13.16
C THR A 283 -1.00 -5.38 13.59
N ALA A 284 -1.09 -4.20 12.98
CA ALA A 284 -0.24 -3.06 13.33
C ALA A 284 -0.69 -2.36 14.63
N ALA A 285 -1.98 -2.36 14.93
CA ALA A 285 -2.60 -1.51 15.96
C ALA A 285 -2.02 -1.65 17.36
N PRO A 286 -1.73 -2.86 17.91
CA PRO A 286 -1.19 -3.01 19.27
C PRO A 286 0.13 -2.27 19.52
N ASP A 287 0.95 -2.14 18.47
CA ASP A 287 2.26 -1.51 18.52
C ASP A 287 2.29 -0.07 17.98
N ILE A 288 1.16 0.47 17.55
CA ILE A 288 1.06 1.89 17.21
C ILE A 288 1.04 2.68 18.53
N PRO A 289 1.94 3.66 18.71
CA PRO A 289 1.91 4.50 19.91
C PRO A 289 0.53 5.11 20.11
N ARG A 290 0.10 5.23 21.37
CA ARG A 290 -1.13 5.96 21.68
C ARG A 290 -0.97 7.40 21.23
N ALA A 291 -2.00 7.94 20.60
CA ALA A 291 -2.05 9.36 20.37
C ALA A 291 -1.94 10.07 21.73
N ALA A 292 -0.93 10.91 21.88
CA ALA A 292 -0.77 11.65 23.12
C ALA A 292 -1.92 12.65 23.29
N THR A 293 -2.27 12.95 24.52
CA THR A 293 -3.25 13.97 24.88
C THR A 293 -2.78 15.39 24.59
N SER A 294 -1.50 15.55 24.19
CA SER A 294 -0.91 16.84 23.85
C SER A 294 -0.99 17.10 22.33
N PRO A 295 -1.46 18.27 21.91
CA PRO A 295 -1.47 18.67 20.49
C PRO A 295 -0.07 18.67 19.84
N ALA A 296 1.00 18.70 20.63
CA ALA A 296 2.36 18.68 20.13
C ALA A 296 2.88 17.27 19.79
N ASP A 297 2.22 16.21 20.28
CA ASP A 297 2.59 14.84 19.99
C ASP A 297 1.61 14.24 18.97
N THR A 298 1.92 14.37 17.69
CA THR A 298 1.16 13.81 16.58
C THR A 298 1.56 12.35 16.26
N GLY A 299 2.31 11.71 17.15
CA GLY A 299 2.61 10.29 17.06
C GLY A 299 1.37 9.45 17.30
N GLY A 300 1.28 8.29 16.65
CA GLY A 300 0.16 7.37 16.77
C GLY A 300 -0.93 7.59 15.73
N VAL A 301 -2.10 7.03 16.02
CA VAL A 301 -3.32 7.08 15.20
C VAL A 301 -4.50 7.31 16.12
N THR A 302 -5.38 8.25 15.81
CA THR A 302 -6.61 8.49 16.58
C THR A 302 -7.79 7.68 16.07
N ASP A 303 -7.90 7.55 14.75
CA ASP A 303 -9.04 6.95 14.06
C ASP A 303 -8.61 5.90 13.07
N MET A 304 -9.28 4.76 13.09
CA MET A 304 -9.12 3.66 12.16
C MET A 304 -10.47 3.29 11.58
N VAL A 305 -10.67 3.58 10.32
CA VAL A 305 -11.87 3.24 9.56
C VAL A 305 -11.62 1.93 8.83
N VAL A 306 -12.36 0.87 9.16
CA VAL A 306 -12.30 -0.41 8.45
C VAL A 306 -13.57 -0.60 7.63
N PHE A 307 -13.41 -0.99 6.38
CA PHE A 307 -14.55 -1.15 5.47
C PHE A 307 -14.33 -2.30 4.49
N GLY A 308 -15.41 -3.00 4.15
CA GLY A 308 -15.31 -4.23 3.39
C GLY A 308 -14.37 -5.24 4.04
N SER A 309 -14.31 -5.28 5.36
CA SER A 309 -13.31 -6.00 6.14
C SER A 309 -13.66 -7.48 6.30
N PRO A 310 -12.70 -8.42 6.12
CA PRO A 310 -12.87 -9.84 6.46
C PRO A 310 -12.64 -10.13 7.95
N GLY A 311 -12.35 -9.11 8.77
CA GLY A 311 -11.87 -9.16 10.13
C GLY A 311 -10.58 -8.37 10.28
N MET A 312 -10.07 -8.27 11.51
CA MET A 312 -8.87 -7.51 11.86
C MET A 312 -7.79 -8.34 12.56
N GLY A 313 -7.93 -9.68 12.57
CA GLY A 313 -7.04 -10.58 13.31
C GLY A 313 -7.30 -10.62 14.81
N VAL A 314 -8.45 -10.11 15.27
CA VAL A 314 -8.84 -10.04 16.68
C VAL A 314 -10.34 -10.32 16.85
N GLU A 315 -10.76 -10.66 18.07
CA GLU A 315 -12.16 -10.93 18.39
C GLU A 315 -12.91 -9.67 18.85
N SER A 316 -12.19 -8.65 19.30
CA SER A 316 -12.79 -7.39 19.77
C SER A 316 -11.87 -6.20 19.61
N ARG A 317 -12.47 -5.00 19.58
CA ARG A 317 -11.72 -3.73 19.55
C ARG A 317 -10.75 -3.57 20.72
N SER A 318 -11.03 -4.17 21.86
CA SER A 318 -10.18 -4.04 23.05
C SER A 318 -8.79 -4.64 22.85
N GLU A 319 -8.64 -5.61 21.95
CA GLU A 319 -7.37 -6.26 21.63
C GLU A 319 -6.46 -5.42 20.71
N LEU A 320 -7.02 -4.41 20.04
CA LEU A 320 -6.26 -3.49 19.17
C LEU A 320 -5.42 -2.45 19.94
N GLY A 321 -5.41 -2.52 21.26
CA GLY A 321 -4.74 -1.53 22.11
C GLY A 321 -5.63 -0.33 22.44
N GLY A 322 -5.38 0.29 23.59
CA GLY A 322 -6.25 1.34 24.11
C GLY A 322 -5.86 2.73 23.63
N GLY A 323 -6.43 3.24 22.56
CA GLY A 323 -6.18 4.63 22.12
C GLY A 323 -6.71 4.93 20.73
N VAL A 324 -6.94 3.90 19.93
CA VAL A 324 -7.48 4.03 18.58
C VAL A 324 -9.00 3.88 18.63
N ARG A 325 -9.73 4.85 18.09
CA ARG A 325 -11.15 4.72 17.83
C ARG A 325 -11.34 3.96 16.52
N VAL A 326 -12.11 2.88 16.57
CA VAL A 326 -12.38 2.06 15.40
C VAL A 326 -13.77 2.35 14.88
N TRP A 327 -13.85 2.65 13.59
CA TRP A 327 -15.07 2.85 12.83
C TRP A 327 -15.21 1.69 11.85
N ALA A 328 -16.41 1.14 11.69
CA ALA A 328 -16.65 0.02 10.79
C ALA A 328 -17.79 0.31 9.83
N ALA A 329 -17.56 0.02 8.53
CA ALA A 329 -18.56 0.16 7.47
C ALA A 329 -18.64 -1.12 6.63
N ARG A 330 -19.85 -1.59 6.34
CA ARG A 330 -20.12 -2.65 5.36
C ARG A 330 -21.45 -2.35 4.69
N ASN A 331 -21.46 -2.28 3.36
CA ASN A 331 -22.71 -2.15 2.62
C ASN A 331 -23.36 -3.54 2.40
N GLU A 332 -24.67 -3.54 2.22
CA GLU A 332 -25.48 -4.77 2.12
C GLU A 332 -25.12 -5.67 0.93
N THR A 333 -24.60 -5.08 -0.14
CA THR A 333 -24.26 -5.80 -1.37
C THR A 333 -22.79 -6.24 -1.42
N ASP A 334 -22.02 -5.97 -0.37
CA ASP A 334 -20.63 -6.41 -0.28
C ASP A 334 -20.59 -7.92 0.04
N TRP A 335 -20.00 -8.67 -0.89
CA TRP A 335 -19.86 -10.13 -0.76
C TRP A 335 -19.05 -10.55 0.48
N ILE A 336 -18.23 -9.65 1.03
CA ILE A 336 -17.40 -9.92 2.22
C ILE A 336 -18.26 -10.30 3.43
N GLY A 337 -19.51 -9.85 3.48
CA GLY A 337 -20.45 -10.23 4.52
C GLY A 337 -20.79 -11.74 4.56
N ASN A 338 -20.42 -12.48 3.51
CA ASN A 338 -20.66 -13.93 3.41
C ASN A 338 -19.43 -14.77 3.81
N VAL A 339 -18.28 -14.14 4.16
CA VAL A 339 -17.13 -14.90 4.65
C VAL A 339 -17.34 -15.31 6.11
N PRO A 340 -16.80 -16.46 6.54
CA PRO A 340 -16.81 -16.82 7.95
C PRO A 340 -15.94 -15.85 8.77
N TYR A 341 -16.53 -15.14 9.71
CA TYR A 341 -15.82 -14.28 10.64
C TYR A 341 -15.34 -15.08 11.85
N LEU A 342 -14.26 -15.79 11.65
CA LEU A 342 -13.59 -16.61 12.67
C LEU A 342 -12.10 -16.74 12.32
N GLU A 343 -11.30 -17.12 13.30
CA GLU A 343 -9.91 -17.53 13.12
C GLU A 343 -9.71 -18.91 13.74
N VAL A 344 -9.23 -19.88 12.94
CA VAL A 344 -8.93 -21.22 13.41
C VAL A 344 -7.63 -21.71 12.78
N GLY A 345 -6.63 -21.94 13.60
CA GLY A 345 -5.36 -22.53 13.16
C GLY A 345 -4.61 -21.68 12.13
N GLY A 346 -4.69 -20.38 12.23
CA GLY A 346 -4.05 -19.42 11.32
C GLY A 346 -4.85 -19.15 10.03
N LEU A 347 -6.09 -19.63 9.94
CA LEU A 347 -7.01 -19.37 8.82
C LEU A 347 -8.18 -18.52 9.29
N GLY A 348 -8.46 -17.47 8.55
CA GLY A 348 -9.46 -16.45 8.87
C GLY A 348 -8.86 -15.24 9.59
N HIS A 349 -9.70 -14.28 9.93
CA HIS A 349 -9.26 -12.97 10.41
C HIS A 349 -10.05 -12.45 11.63
N GLY A 350 -10.63 -13.38 12.41
CA GLY A 350 -11.35 -13.04 13.64
C GLY A 350 -12.76 -12.49 13.42
N ALA A 351 -13.27 -11.76 14.39
CA ALA A 351 -14.65 -11.30 14.41
C ALA A 351 -14.99 -10.22 13.37
N ASP A 352 -16.27 -10.12 13.04
CA ASP A 352 -16.83 -9.07 12.15
C ASP A 352 -16.73 -7.70 12.83
N PRO A 353 -15.95 -6.74 12.28
CA PRO A 353 -15.84 -5.41 12.87
C PRO A 353 -17.16 -4.63 12.87
N THR A 354 -18.15 -5.04 12.06
CA THR A 354 -19.48 -4.41 12.05
C THR A 354 -20.44 -5.05 13.05
N SER A 355 -20.04 -6.13 13.74
CA SER A 355 -20.82 -6.72 14.82
C SER A 355 -20.86 -5.79 16.05
N PRO A 356 -22.01 -5.65 16.74
CA PRO A 356 -22.06 -4.92 18.00
C PRO A 356 -21.07 -5.45 19.06
N ASP A 357 -20.83 -6.76 19.09
CA ASP A 357 -19.95 -7.41 20.06
C ASP A 357 -18.47 -7.07 19.83
N PHE A 358 -18.07 -6.71 18.61
CA PHE A 358 -16.72 -6.24 18.33
C PHE A 358 -16.42 -4.91 19.01
N GLY A 359 -17.40 -4.03 19.15
CA GLY A 359 -17.28 -2.75 19.85
C GLY A 359 -16.73 -1.60 19.00
N ALA A 360 -16.69 -1.72 17.67
CA ALA A 360 -16.42 -0.58 16.80
C ALA A 360 -17.65 0.31 16.62
N GLU A 361 -17.42 1.59 16.33
CA GLU A 361 -18.49 2.53 15.99
C GLU A 361 -18.92 2.30 14.53
N ARG A 362 -20.21 2.05 14.31
CA ARG A 362 -20.75 1.80 12.97
C ARG A 362 -20.97 3.08 12.20
N LEU A 363 -20.50 3.11 10.94
CA LEU A 363 -20.80 4.15 9.95
C LEU A 363 -21.86 3.67 8.97
N SER A 364 -22.77 4.56 8.57
CA SER A 364 -23.65 4.30 7.44
C SER A 364 -22.83 4.12 6.17
N SER A 365 -23.18 3.14 5.37
CA SER A 365 -22.66 2.91 4.01
C SER A 365 -23.81 2.89 3.00
N ALA A 366 -24.91 3.57 3.30
CA ALA A 366 -26.02 3.68 2.37
C ALA A 366 -25.54 4.27 1.03
N HIS A 367 -26.22 3.87 -0.04
CA HIS A 367 -25.91 4.22 -1.43
C HIS A 367 -24.56 3.65 -1.94
N SER A 368 -23.78 2.98 -1.10
CA SER A 368 -22.60 2.22 -1.55
C SER A 368 -23.01 0.85 -2.11
N SER A 369 -22.28 0.33 -3.09
CA SER A 369 -22.57 -0.99 -3.66
C SER A 369 -21.32 -1.80 -3.94
N GLY A 370 -21.38 -3.10 -3.63
CA GLY A 370 -20.30 -4.06 -3.83
C GLY A 370 -19.08 -3.76 -2.99
N HIS A 371 -18.00 -4.50 -3.22
CA HIS A 371 -16.79 -4.48 -2.40
C HIS A 371 -15.93 -3.21 -2.58
N ASN A 372 -16.06 -2.50 -3.70
CA ASN A 372 -15.23 -1.34 -4.05
C ASN A 372 -16.01 -0.01 -4.10
N GLY A 373 -17.32 -0.02 -3.84
CA GLY A 373 -18.16 1.16 -4.04
C GLY A 373 -18.16 2.17 -2.88
N TYR A 374 -17.36 1.97 -1.86
CA TYR A 374 -17.35 2.83 -0.66
C TYR A 374 -16.89 4.27 -0.93
N PHE A 375 -16.09 4.49 -1.97
CA PHE A 375 -15.61 5.81 -2.39
C PHE A 375 -16.41 6.43 -3.53
N ALA A 376 -17.57 5.87 -3.87
CA ALA A 376 -18.43 6.45 -4.91
C ALA A 376 -19.03 7.78 -4.42
N THR A 377 -19.05 8.76 -5.31
CA THR A 377 -19.63 10.08 -5.00
C THR A 377 -21.11 9.95 -4.63
N GLY A 378 -21.51 10.62 -3.57
CA GLY A 378 -22.89 10.61 -3.07
C GLY A 378 -23.23 9.45 -2.15
N THR A 379 -22.26 8.63 -1.77
CA THR A 379 -22.45 7.57 -0.77
C THR A 379 -22.24 8.10 0.65
N ASP A 380 -22.95 7.53 1.62
CA ASP A 380 -22.75 7.83 3.04
C ASP A 380 -21.34 7.45 3.50
N SER A 381 -20.77 6.37 2.95
CA SER A 381 -19.41 5.94 3.30
C SER A 381 -18.35 6.98 2.92
N LEU A 382 -18.37 7.52 1.70
CA LEU A 382 -17.42 8.55 1.30
C LEU A 382 -17.58 9.82 2.13
N TYR A 383 -18.85 10.24 2.39
CA TYR A 383 -19.14 11.36 3.27
C TYR A 383 -18.54 11.14 4.67
N ASN A 384 -18.79 9.99 5.27
CA ASN A 384 -18.30 9.62 6.59
C ASN A 384 -16.77 9.54 6.65
N PHE A 385 -16.14 8.96 5.62
CA PHE A 385 -14.68 8.85 5.57
C PHE A 385 -14.03 10.23 5.55
N ALA A 386 -14.57 11.16 4.77
CA ALA A 386 -14.08 12.54 4.76
C ALA A 386 -14.35 13.26 6.10
N ALA A 387 -15.52 13.03 6.73
CA ALA A 387 -15.80 13.61 8.03
C ALA A 387 -14.81 13.13 9.11
N VAL A 388 -14.49 11.82 9.14
CA VAL A 388 -13.48 11.25 10.05
C VAL A 388 -12.09 11.81 9.73
N ALA A 389 -11.68 11.86 8.46
CA ALA A 389 -10.39 12.40 8.05
C ALA A 389 -10.21 13.87 8.47
N LEU A 390 -11.28 14.65 8.40
CA LEU A 390 -11.33 16.05 8.84
C LEU A 390 -11.43 16.21 10.38
N GLY A 391 -11.59 15.11 11.14
CA GLY A 391 -11.82 15.14 12.58
C GLY A 391 -13.19 15.72 12.97
N ARG A 392 -14.19 15.53 12.11
CA ARG A 392 -15.58 16.00 12.29
C ARG A 392 -16.49 14.84 12.70
N ASP A 393 -16.14 14.16 13.76
CA ASP A 393 -16.79 12.92 14.23
C ASP A 393 -18.27 13.07 14.54
N GLN A 394 -18.70 14.28 14.94
CA GLN A 394 -20.10 14.61 15.22
C GLN A 394 -20.96 14.65 13.95
N ASP A 395 -20.35 14.75 12.77
CA ASP A 395 -21.05 14.88 11.50
C ASP A 395 -21.25 13.54 10.79
N VAL A 396 -20.72 12.43 11.38
CA VAL A 396 -20.84 11.12 10.76
C VAL A 396 -22.28 10.61 10.75
N LEU A 397 -22.67 10.03 9.63
CA LEU A 397 -23.95 9.37 9.45
C LEU A 397 -23.89 7.95 10.04
N ARG A 398 -24.85 7.62 10.88
CA ARG A 398 -24.98 6.28 11.50
C ARG A 398 -25.95 5.42 10.71
N PRO A 399 -25.83 4.08 10.74
CA PRO A 399 -26.86 3.20 10.19
C PRO A 399 -28.21 3.49 10.87
N THR A 400 -29.28 3.48 10.08
CA THR A 400 -30.62 3.54 10.66
C THR A 400 -30.83 2.27 11.50
N PRO A 401 -31.35 2.37 12.74
CA PRO A 401 -31.70 1.18 13.50
C PRO A 401 -32.70 0.34 12.69
N GLU A 402 -32.41 -0.96 12.57
CA GLU A 402 -33.40 -1.89 12.02
C GLU A 402 -34.63 -1.86 12.92
N ALA A 403 -35.81 -1.67 12.31
CA ALA A 403 -37.10 -1.57 13.00
C ALA A 403 -37.55 -2.96 13.51
#